data_2f67bd9075e6fd1d75d1e345abb056e8
#
_entry.id   2f67bd9075e6fd1d75d1e345abb056e8
#
_cell.length_a   1.000
_cell.length_b   1.000
_cell.length_c   1.000
_cell.angle_alpha   90.00
_cell.angle_beta   90.00
_cell.angle_gamma   90.00
#
_symmetry.space_group_name_H-M   'P 1'
#
loop_
_entity.id
_entity.type
_entity.pdbx_description
1 polymer ?
#
loop_
_entity_poly.entity_id
_entity_poly.type
_entity_poly.pdbx_seq_one_letter_code
_entity_poly.pdbx_strand_id
1 'polypeptide(L)'
;LAVLPKIIVSYVVGLGIEFAVAQVKKEEIQEGFLVSGILIPMIVPVDTPLWMIAVATAFAVVFAKEVFGGTGYNVFNVALVTRAFLFFAYPAAMSGDQVFVRTADTFGIGGGQVVDGFSGATPLGQVAIAGKELIGSFQAVDVLGHPISTWDMFLGLIPGSIGETSVLA
;
A
#
# COMPACT_ATOMS: atom_id res chain seq x y z
N LEU A 1 -4.00 8.57 10.65
CA LEU A 1 -4.54 9.73 9.86
C LEU A 1 -3.86 9.91 8.50
N ALA A 2 -2.59 9.49 8.32
CA ALA A 2 -1.89 9.59 7.02
C ALA A 2 -2.53 8.77 5.89
N VAL A 3 -3.27 7.73 6.22
CA VAL A 3 -3.96 6.86 5.26
C VAL A 3 -5.28 7.48 4.77
N LEU A 4 -5.89 8.36 5.56
CA LEU A 4 -7.20 8.94 5.27
C LEU A 4 -7.27 9.68 3.93
N PRO A 5 -6.33 10.56 3.55
CA PRO A 5 -6.34 11.19 2.23
C PRO A 5 -6.19 10.18 1.09
N LYS A 6 -5.47 9.08 1.30
CA LYS A 6 -5.33 8.00 0.31
C LYS A 6 -6.62 7.23 0.12
N ILE A 7 -7.35 6.98 1.21
CA ILE A 7 -8.69 6.38 1.16
C ILE A 7 -9.63 7.27 0.35
N ILE A 8 -9.65 8.58 0.64
CA ILE A 8 -10.51 9.52 -0.08
C ILE A 8 -10.17 9.52 -1.58
N VAL A 9 -8.89 9.61 -1.95
CA VAL A 9 -8.47 9.61 -3.36
C VAL A 9 -8.85 8.30 -4.04
N SER A 10 -8.62 7.16 -3.40
CA SER A 10 -8.98 5.85 -3.94
C SER A 10 -10.48 5.75 -4.22
N TYR A 11 -11.33 6.19 -3.28
CA TYR A 11 -12.78 6.17 -3.47
C TYR A 11 -13.24 7.17 -4.52
N VAL A 12 -12.77 8.42 -4.48
CA VAL A 12 -13.17 9.46 -5.44
C VAL A 12 -12.84 9.03 -6.87
N VAL A 13 -11.64 8.53 -7.08
CA VAL A 13 -11.19 8.10 -8.41
C VAL A 13 -11.91 6.82 -8.84
N GLY A 14 -11.94 5.81 -8.00
CA GLY A 14 -12.53 4.53 -8.35
C GLY A 14 -14.03 4.61 -8.58
N LEU A 15 -14.79 5.17 -7.65
CA LEU A 15 -16.23 5.36 -7.80
C LEU A 15 -16.56 6.35 -8.92
N GLY A 16 -15.73 7.38 -9.13
CA GLY A 16 -15.90 8.32 -10.23
C GLY A 16 -15.83 7.63 -11.60
N ILE A 17 -14.89 6.71 -11.77
CA ILE A 17 -14.75 5.94 -13.02
C ILE A 17 -15.91 4.96 -13.17
N GLU A 18 -16.26 4.23 -12.12
CA GLU A 18 -17.41 3.32 -12.16
C GLU A 18 -18.71 4.05 -12.51
N PHE A 19 -18.92 5.20 -11.89
CA PHE A 19 -20.07 6.05 -12.22
C PHE A 19 -20.07 6.49 -13.69
N ALA A 20 -18.94 6.96 -14.19
CA ALA A 20 -18.81 7.38 -15.59
C ALA A 20 -19.07 6.22 -16.57
N VAL A 21 -18.52 5.03 -16.28
CA VAL A 21 -18.72 3.84 -17.12
C VAL A 21 -20.17 3.35 -17.04
N ALA A 22 -20.79 3.33 -15.86
CA ALA A 22 -22.18 2.96 -15.67
C ALA A 22 -23.12 3.88 -16.48
N GLN A 23 -22.85 5.19 -16.51
CA GLN A 23 -23.60 6.14 -17.33
C GLN A 23 -23.46 5.85 -18.83
N VAL A 24 -22.26 5.50 -19.29
CA VAL A 24 -22.02 5.17 -20.71
C VAL A 24 -22.69 3.87 -21.10
N LYS A 25 -22.58 2.84 -20.24
CA LYS A 25 -23.18 1.52 -20.47
C LYS A 25 -24.68 1.47 -20.16
N LYS A 26 -25.23 2.49 -19.49
CA LYS A 26 -26.62 2.54 -18.99
C LYS A 26 -26.95 1.38 -18.04
N GLU A 27 -25.99 0.99 -17.24
CA GLU A 27 -26.12 -0.06 -16.22
C GLU A 27 -26.28 0.56 -14.82
N GLU A 28 -26.72 -0.23 -13.86
CA GLU A 28 -26.79 0.18 -12.47
C GLU A 28 -25.39 0.28 -11.86
N ILE A 29 -25.21 1.23 -10.93
CA ILE A 29 -23.95 1.44 -10.23
C ILE A 29 -23.70 0.24 -9.32
N GLN A 30 -22.52 -0.36 -9.45
CA GLN A 30 -22.16 -1.56 -8.71
C GLN A 30 -21.32 -1.21 -7.47
N GLU A 31 -21.68 -1.76 -6.31
CA GLU A 31 -21.03 -1.47 -5.03
C GLU A 31 -19.70 -2.22 -4.81
N GLY A 32 -19.29 -3.05 -5.75
CA GLY A 32 -18.13 -3.95 -5.58
C GLY A 32 -16.78 -3.26 -5.39
N PHE A 33 -16.66 -1.97 -5.72
CA PHE A 33 -15.41 -1.22 -5.52
C PHE A 33 -15.22 -0.78 -4.06
N LEU A 34 -16.24 -0.78 -3.22
CA LEU A 34 -16.12 -0.32 -1.83
C LEU A 34 -15.04 -1.08 -1.05
N VAL A 35 -14.95 -2.38 -1.24
CA VAL A 35 -13.89 -3.21 -0.61
C VAL A 35 -12.52 -2.89 -1.19
N SER A 36 -12.40 -2.80 -2.53
CA SER A 36 -11.12 -2.50 -3.18
C SER A 36 -10.61 -1.10 -2.81
N GLY A 37 -11.52 -0.14 -2.68
CA GLY A 37 -11.20 1.24 -2.32
C GLY A 37 -10.54 1.40 -0.96
N ILE A 38 -10.88 0.57 0.02
CA ILE A 38 -10.24 0.57 1.33
C ILE A 38 -8.95 -0.27 1.36
N LEU A 39 -8.91 -1.36 0.56
CA LEU A 39 -7.72 -2.22 0.50
C LEU A 39 -6.52 -1.52 -0.14
N ILE A 40 -6.73 -0.73 -1.20
CA ILE A 40 -5.64 -0.03 -1.92
C ILE A 40 -4.77 0.80 -0.97
N PRO A 41 -5.32 1.71 -0.13
CA PRO A 41 -4.49 2.49 0.79
C PRO A 41 -3.78 1.68 1.87
N MET A 42 -4.31 0.48 2.20
CA MET A 42 -3.72 -0.38 3.22
C MET A 42 -2.49 -1.15 2.73
N ILE A 43 -2.38 -1.39 1.42
CA ILE A 43 -1.30 -2.16 0.81
C ILE A 43 -0.25 -1.29 0.12
N VAL A 44 -0.41 0.03 0.15
CA VAL A 44 0.51 1.00 -0.46
C VAL A 44 1.30 1.73 0.63
N PRO A 45 2.62 1.98 0.44
CA PRO A 45 3.45 2.71 1.41
C PRO A 45 2.89 4.08 1.79
N VAL A 46 3.19 4.54 3.02
CA VAL A 46 2.66 5.81 3.56
C VAL A 46 3.07 7.01 2.72
N ASP A 47 4.28 7.00 2.19
CA ASP A 47 4.86 8.13 1.48
C ASP A 47 4.51 8.20 0.00
N THR A 48 3.73 7.22 -0.49
CA THR A 48 3.27 7.21 -1.89
C THR A 48 2.42 8.45 -2.18
N PRO A 49 2.79 9.27 -3.19
CA PRO A 49 2.04 10.46 -3.58
C PRO A 49 0.60 10.13 -4.00
N LEU A 50 -0.33 11.01 -3.66
CA LEU A 50 -1.76 10.81 -3.94
C LEU A 50 -2.08 10.67 -5.42
N TRP A 51 -1.36 11.40 -6.29
CA TRP A 51 -1.56 11.32 -7.73
C TRP A 51 -1.17 9.95 -8.31
N MET A 52 -0.13 9.30 -7.76
CA MET A 52 0.24 7.94 -8.18
C MET A 52 -0.87 6.95 -7.84
N ILE A 53 -1.46 7.06 -6.66
CA ILE A 53 -2.60 6.24 -6.24
C ILE A 53 -3.78 6.48 -7.16
N ALA A 54 -4.07 7.75 -7.50
CA ALA A 54 -5.15 8.11 -8.41
C ALA A 54 -4.98 7.46 -9.79
N VAL A 55 -3.80 7.57 -10.40
CA VAL A 55 -3.50 6.99 -11.72
C VAL A 55 -3.56 5.46 -11.66
N ALA A 56 -2.96 4.84 -10.65
CA ALA A 56 -2.94 3.39 -10.50
C ALA A 56 -4.35 2.82 -10.25
N THR A 57 -5.15 3.49 -9.43
CA THR A 57 -6.55 3.11 -9.19
C THR A 57 -7.38 3.24 -10.46
N ALA A 58 -7.21 4.34 -11.20
CA ALA A 58 -7.89 4.54 -12.47
C ALA A 58 -7.54 3.44 -13.48
N PHE A 59 -6.26 3.14 -13.62
CA PHE A 59 -5.80 2.04 -14.48
C PHE A 59 -6.42 0.71 -14.07
N ALA A 60 -6.37 0.37 -12.79
CA ALA A 60 -6.85 -0.91 -12.30
C ALA A 60 -8.39 -1.05 -12.45
N VAL A 61 -9.16 -0.01 -12.15
CA VAL A 61 -10.62 -0.06 -12.31
C VAL A 61 -11.00 -0.28 -13.77
N VAL A 62 -10.37 0.46 -14.69
CA VAL A 62 -10.67 0.31 -16.12
C VAL A 62 -10.25 -1.05 -16.63
N PHE A 63 -8.99 -1.44 -16.44
CA PHE A 63 -8.42 -2.63 -17.09
C PHE A 63 -8.64 -3.94 -16.34
N ALA A 64 -8.85 -3.94 -15.03
CA ALA A 64 -9.10 -5.16 -14.28
C ALA A 64 -10.59 -5.45 -14.06
N LYS A 65 -11.44 -4.44 -14.17
CA LYS A 65 -12.86 -4.57 -13.87
C LYS A 65 -13.77 -4.19 -15.05
N GLU A 66 -13.72 -2.94 -15.50
CA GLU A 66 -14.71 -2.40 -16.42
C GLU A 66 -14.62 -2.98 -17.85
N VAL A 67 -13.41 -3.29 -18.31
CA VAL A 67 -13.19 -3.92 -19.63
C VAL A 67 -13.81 -5.33 -19.68
N PHE A 68 -13.86 -6.04 -18.56
CA PHE A 68 -14.38 -7.40 -18.47
C PHE A 68 -15.88 -7.49 -18.17
N GLY A 69 -16.55 -6.37 -17.90
CA GLY A 69 -17.99 -6.34 -17.66
C GLY A 69 -18.41 -5.89 -16.25
N GLY A 70 -17.49 -5.41 -15.44
CA GLY A 70 -17.78 -4.86 -14.12
C GLY A 70 -17.73 -5.87 -12.98
N THR A 71 -18.43 -5.60 -11.88
CA THR A 71 -18.42 -6.43 -10.67
C THR A 71 -18.95 -7.85 -10.95
N GLY A 72 -18.18 -8.84 -10.54
CA GLY A 72 -18.50 -10.25 -10.75
C GLY A 72 -17.87 -10.87 -12.01
N TYR A 73 -17.47 -10.04 -12.97
CA TYR A 73 -16.77 -10.47 -14.19
C TYR A 73 -15.29 -10.08 -14.22
N ASN A 74 -14.81 -9.44 -13.17
CA ASN A 74 -13.42 -9.03 -13.08
C ASN A 74 -12.49 -10.26 -12.99
N VAL A 75 -11.55 -10.34 -13.92
CA VAL A 75 -10.55 -11.42 -13.99
C VAL A 75 -9.50 -11.27 -12.90
N PHE A 76 -9.19 -10.03 -12.52
CA PHE A 76 -8.18 -9.69 -11.54
C PHE A 76 -8.76 -8.87 -10.39
N ASN A 77 -8.20 -9.04 -9.20
CA ASN A 77 -8.53 -8.17 -8.07
C ASN A 77 -7.98 -6.76 -8.33
N VAL A 78 -8.86 -5.75 -8.26
CA VAL A 78 -8.52 -4.35 -8.56
C VAL A 78 -7.40 -3.83 -7.65
N ALA A 79 -7.42 -4.16 -6.35
CA ALA A 79 -6.39 -3.70 -5.41
C ALA A 79 -5.01 -4.30 -5.75
N LEU A 80 -4.98 -5.58 -6.12
CA LEU A 80 -3.72 -6.23 -6.51
C LEU A 80 -3.17 -5.68 -7.82
N VAL A 81 -4.04 -5.39 -8.80
CA VAL A 81 -3.61 -4.75 -10.06
C VAL A 81 -3.10 -3.34 -9.82
N THR A 82 -3.74 -2.58 -8.92
CA THR A 82 -3.26 -1.26 -8.50
C THR A 82 -1.85 -1.36 -7.93
N ARG A 83 -1.61 -2.31 -7.02
CA ARG A 83 -0.28 -2.54 -6.44
C ARG A 83 0.74 -2.98 -7.47
N ALA A 84 0.39 -3.90 -8.35
CA ALA A 84 1.26 -4.37 -9.42
C ALA A 84 1.65 -3.23 -10.36
N PHE A 85 0.69 -2.42 -10.78
CA PHE A 85 0.95 -1.24 -11.61
C PHE A 85 1.93 -0.28 -10.91
N LEU A 86 1.71 0.04 -9.64
CA LEU A 86 2.63 0.90 -8.88
C LEU A 86 4.02 0.30 -8.76
N PHE A 87 4.12 -1.00 -8.53
CA PHE A 87 5.40 -1.69 -8.41
C PHE A 87 6.22 -1.66 -9.71
N PHE A 88 5.57 -1.84 -10.85
CA PHE A 88 6.26 -1.80 -12.14
C PHE A 88 6.51 -0.39 -12.66
N ALA A 89 5.56 0.53 -12.47
CA ALA A 89 5.68 1.90 -12.96
C ALA A 89 6.55 2.78 -12.05
N TYR A 90 6.50 2.55 -10.74
CA TYR A 90 7.16 3.39 -9.73
C TYR A 90 7.88 2.55 -8.67
N PRO A 91 8.87 1.73 -9.05
CA PRO A 91 9.53 0.80 -8.14
C PRO A 91 10.16 1.49 -6.93
N ALA A 92 10.70 2.69 -7.10
CA ALA A 92 11.30 3.46 -6.01
C ALA A 92 10.29 3.85 -4.92
N ALA A 93 9.03 4.13 -5.30
CA ALA A 93 7.98 4.49 -4.35
C ALA A 93 7.34 3.28 -3.66
N MET A 94 7.59 2.08 -4.20
CA MET A 94 7.05 0.81 -3.70
C MET A 94 8.11 -0.07 -3.05
N SER A 95 9.31 0.45 -2.87
CA SER A 95 10.40 -0.27 -2.22
C SER A 95 10.10 -0.46 -0.72
N GLY A 96 10.59 -1.55 -0.14
CA GLY A 96 10.38 -1.88 1.27
C GLY A 96 11.14 -0.98 2.27
N ASP A 97 11.81 0.07 1.78
CA ASP A 97 12.60 0.99 2.59
C ASP A 97 11.73 2.06 3.27
N GLN A 98 10.51 2.26 2.77
CA GLN A 98 9.59 3.33 3.20
C GLN A 98 8.26 2.75 3.69
N VAL A 99 8.30 1.90 4.69
CA VAL A 99 7.09 1.33 5.28
C VAL A 99 6.58 2.16 6.45
N PHE A 100 5.43 1.78 7.00
CA PHE A 100 4.69 2.45 8.06
C PHE A 100 5.48 2.62 9.38
N VAL A 101 6.55 3.39 9.34
CA VAL A 101 7.25 3.83 10.52
C VAL A 101 7.07 5.32 10.64
N ARG A 102 6.03 5.72 11.32
CA ARG A 102 5.75 7.14 11.57
C ARG A 102 5.93 7.45 13.03
N THR A 103 7.02 8.11 13.35
CA THR A 103 7.39 8.48 14.72
C THR A 103 7.04 9.91 15.11
N ALA A 104 6.37 10.72 14.30
CA ALA A 104 6.12 12.12 14.65
C ALA A 104 4.73 12.63 14.31
N ASP A 105 4.29 13.37 15.22
CA ASP A 105 3.26 14.40 15.45
C ASP A 105 2.63 15.12 14.26
N THR A 106 2.43 14.50 13.14
CA THR A 106 1.79 15.21 12.04
C THR A 106 0.49 14.51 11.64
N PHE A 107 -0.58 15.24 11.75
CA PHE A 107 -1.90 14.96 11.23
C PHE A 107 -1.86 14.76 9.69
N GLY A 108 -1.22 13.72 9.18
CA GLY A 108 -1.42 13.20 7.84
C GLY A 108 -1.21 14.12 6.62
N ILE A 109 -1.04 15.39 6.81
CA ILE A 109 -0.95 16.41 5.77
C ILE A 109 0.45 17.03 5.81
N GLY A 110 1.39 16.36 5.23
CA GLY A 110 2.79 16.79 5.18
C GLY A 110 3.73 15.68 5.61
N GLY A 111 4.79 15.48 4.85
CA GLY A 111 5.75 14.41 5.04
C GLY A 111 6.19 14.26 6.49
N GLY A 112 5.97 13.08 7.06
CA GLY A 112 6.54 12.76 8.33
C GLY A 112 8.06 12.80 8.19
N GLN A 113 8.75 13.54 9.05
CA GLN A 113 10.20 13.41 9.14
C GLN A 113 10.51 11.98 9.57
N VAL A 114 11.18 11.27 8.70
CA VAL A 114 11.90 10.05 9.10
C VAL A 114 12.92 10.51 10.12
N VAL A 115 12.96 9.88 11.27
CA VAL A 115 13.99 10.16 12.27
C VAL A 115 15.35 9.86 11.62
N ASP A 116 16.23 10.86 11.55
CA ASP A 116 17.55 10.71 10.97
C ASP A 116 18.28 9.50 11.58
N GLY A 117 18.70 8.59 10.72
CA GLY A 117 19.41 7.38 11.12
C GLY A 117 18.54 6.12 11.29
N PHE A 118 17.23 6.20 11.09
CA PHE A 118 16.37 5.04 11.09
C PHE A 118 15.79 4.81 9.68
N SER A 119 16.17 3.71 9.04
CA SER A 119 15.48 3.26 7.84
C SER A 119 14.18 2.57 8.28
N GLY A 120 13.01 3.09 7.90
CA GLY A 120 11.72 2.43 8.11
C GLY A 120 11.58 1.13 7.30
N ALA A 121 12.69 0.47 6.99
CA ALA A 121 12.73 -0.71 6.18
C ALA A 121 12.13 -1.92 6.90
N THR A 122 11.39 -2.74 6.16
CA THR A 122 10.97 -4.06 6.64
C THR A 122 12.18 -4.90 7.05
N PRO A 123 12.02 -5.92 7.92
CA PRO A 123 13.13 -6.83 8.25
C PRO A 123 13.82 -7.40 7.00
N LEU A 124 13.06 -7.71 5.97
CA LEU A 124 13.60 -8.18 4.68
C LEU A 124 14.33 -7.07 3.91
N GLY A 125 13.83 -5.84 3.93
CA GLY A 125 14.49 -4.68 3.35
C GLY A 125 15.81 -4.37 4.05
N GLN A 126 15.86 -4.46 5.38
CA GLN A 126 17.10 -4.29 6.14
C GLN A 126 18.17 -5.34 5.77
N VAL A 127 17.76 -6.61 5.61
CA VAL A 127 18.67 -7.67 5.14
C VAL A 127 19.16 -7.39 3.73
N ALA A 128 18.32 -6.89 2.84
CA ALA A 128 18.70 -6.56 1.46
C ALA A 128 19.72 -5.42 1.40
N ILE A 129 19.59 -4.41 2.27
CA ILE A 129 20.52 -3.28 2.37
C ILE A 129 21.85 -3.73 2.98
N ALA A 130 21.81 -4.57 4.01
CA ALA A 130 23.01 -5.07 4.70
C ALA A 130 23.94 -5.91 3.81
N GLY A 131 23.42 -6.42 2.69
CA GLY A 131 24.16 -7.21 1.73
C GLY A 131 24.51 -8.64 2.18
N LYS A 132 25.09 -9.41 1.26
CA LYS A 132 25.39 -10.84 1.46
C LYS A 132 26.41 -11.13 2.57
N GLU A 133 27.27 -10.19 2.88
CA GLU A 133 28.39 -10.41 3.83
C GLU A 133 27.94 -10.52 5.29
N LEU A 134 26.75 -10.02 5.62
CA LEU A 134 26.22 -9.98 6.97
C LEU A 134 25.09 -10.98 7.26
N ILE A 135 24.70 -11.80 6.28
CA ILE A 135 23.55 -12.72 6.41
C ILE A 135 23.68 -13.69 7.60
N GLY A 136 24.87 -14.03 8.04
CA GLY A 136 25.09 -14.94 9.16
C GLY A 136 25.05 -14.29 10.56
N SER A 137 25.21 -12.97 10.64
CA SER A 137 25.29 -12.22 11.91
C SER A 137 24.29 -11.04 11.97
N PHE A 138 23.52 -10.81 10.89
CA PHE A 138 22.61 -9.68 10.80
C PHE A 138 21.34 -9.96 11.60
N GLN A 139 21.00 -9.05 12.48
CA GLN A 139 19.74 -9.06 13.20
C GLN A 139 18.95 -7.80 12.84
N ALA A 140 17.76 -7.96 12.29
CA ALA A 140 16.88 -6.85 12.00
C ALA A 140 16.47 -6.13 13.29
N VAL A 141 16.37 -4.82 13.23
CA VAL A 141 16.04 -3.97 14.37
C VAL A 141 14.69 -3.26 14.18
N ASP A 142 14.02 -3.02 15.29
CA ASP A 142 12.80 -2.23 15.36
C ASP A 142 13.10 -0.72 15.31
N VAL A 143 12.06 0.12 15.27
CA VAL A 143 12.11 1.58 15.30
C VAL A 143 12.93 2.13 16.46
N LEU A 144 12.94 1.43 17.57
CA LEU A 144 13.69 1.79 18.79
C LEU A 144 15.10 1.19 18.83
N GLY A 145 15.55 0.50 17.77
CA GLY A 145 16.85 -0.15 17.73
C GLY A 145 16.90 -1.49 18.47
N HIS A 146 15.77 -2.02 18.91
CA HIS A 146 15.74 -3.33 19.54
C HIS A 146 15.76 -4.44 18.49
N PRO A 147 16.44 -5.56 18.75
CA PRO A 147 16.46 -6.69 17.85
C PRO A 147 15.06 -7.31 17.70
N ILE A 148 14.61 -7.50 16.46
CA ILE A 148 13.31 -8.12 16.16
C ILE A 148 13.40 -9.61 16.45
N SER A 149 12.48 -10.11 17.27
CA SER A 149 12.35 -11.53 17.56
C SER A 149 11.34 -12.20 16.60
N THR A 150 11.37 -13.52 16.54
CA THR A 150 10.37 -14.31 15.78
C THR A 150 8.96 -14.09 16.30
N TRP A 151 8.80 -13.81 17.61
CA TRP A 151 7.52 -13.48 18.20
C TRP A 151 6.98 -12.13 17.75
N ASP A 152 7.86 -11.14 17.61
CA ASP A 152 7.47 -9.81 17.09
C ASP A 152 6.97 -9.90 15.65
N MET A 153 7.62 -10.73 14.84
CA MET A 153 7.16 -11.01 13.46
C MET A 153 5.80 -11.72 13.45
N PHE A 154 5.58 -12.69 14.36
CA PHE A 154 4.33 -13.41 14.43
C PHE A 154 3.17 -12.51 14.87
N LEU A 155 3.38 -11.67 15.87
CA LEU A 155 2.39 -10.72 16.38
C LEU A 155 2.19 -9.50 15.48
N GLY A 156 3.15 -9.19 14.60
CA GLY A 156 3.10 -8.02 13.73
C GLY A 156 3.63 -6.73 14.36
N LEU A 157 4.48 -6.84 15.37
CA LEU A 157 5.15 -5.71 16.03
C LEU A 157 6.42 -5.32 15.28
N ILE A 158 6.34 -5.29 13.95
CA ILE A 158 7.45 -4.99 13.04
C ILE A 158 7.05 -3.90 12.04
N PRO A 159 8.01 -3.16 11.48
CA PRO A 159 7.74 -2.25 10.36
C PRO A 159 7.15 -2.99 9.17
N GLY A 160 5.99 -2.53 8.68
CA GLY A 160 5.30 -3.19 7.58
C GLY A 160 4.05 -2.44 7.13
N SER A 161 3.26 -3.05 6.25
CA SER A 161 1.98 -2.49 5.81
C SER A 161 0.88 -2.71 6.85
N ILE A 162 -0.08 -1.81 6.94
CA ILE A 162 -1.19 -1.90 7.92
C ILE A 162 -1.98 -3.21 7.79
N GLY A 163 -2.14 -3.71 6.57
CA GLY A 163 -2.99 -4.87 6.29
C GLY A 163 -2.28 -6.23 6.28
N GLU A 164 -0.94 -6.27 6.33
CA GLU A 164 -0.19 -7.50 6.03
C GLU A 164 1.02 -7.71 6.95
N THR A 165 1.00 -7.20 8.17
CA THR A 165 2.16 -7.26 9.05
C THR A 165 2.09 -8.43 10.04
N SER A 166 0.92 -8.73 10.57
CA SER A 166 0.73 -9.84 11.52
C SER A 166 0.44 -11.15 10.82
N VAL A 167 1.14 -12.21 11.21
CA VAL A 167 0.84 -13.58 10.76
C VAL A 167 -0.42 -14.11 11.43
N LEU A 168 -0.76 -13.57 12.61
CA LEU A 168 -1.92 -14.00 13.40
C LEU A 168 -3.23 -13.38 12.91
N ALA A 169 -3.19 -12.19 12.28
CA ALA A 169 -4.37 -11.46 11.80
C ALA A 169 -4.71 -11.82 10.36
#